data_ec6bba579bf28d9244b4a767045a78da
#
_entry.id   ec6bba579bf28d9244b4a767045a78da
#
_cell.length_a   1.000
_cell.length_b   1.000
_cell.length_c   1.000
_cell.angle_alpha   90.00
_cell.angle_beta   90.00
_cell.angle_gamma   90.00
#
_symmetry.space_group_name_H-M   'P 1'
#
loop_
_entity.id
_entity.type
_entity.pdbx_description
1 polymer ?
#
loop_
_entity_poly.entity_id
_entity_poly.type
_entity_poly.pdbx_seq_one_letter_code
_entity_poly.pdbx_strand_id
1 'polypeptide(L)'
;MLEDAQDKNIIYFARMHWIIFFWPVALLLFSLGLLAYLPQIEIIGYIFTGFSLIWIMMTWVTYYFSSFTIKTNQVILRTGVIVRQTIDIPLSKIEAIDIRQSVLGSILRYGMVCITGTGGTRRVINYLNNPLTCRRYIEHLMAQQSQLR
;
A
#
# COMPACT_ATOMS: atom_id res chain seq x y z
N MET A 1 -14.54 19.04 15.74
CA MET A 1 -15.95 18.96 15.30
C MET A 1 -16.17 18.68 13.82
N LEU A 2 -15.28 19.11 12.90
CA LEU A 2 -15.39 18.77 11.47
C LEU A 2 -14.73 17.43 11.14
N GLU A 3 -13.82 16.94 11.95
CA GLU A 3 -13.10 15.67 11.77
C GLU A 3 -13.99 14.45 12.10
N ASP A 4 -14.83 14.56 13.13
CA ASP A 4 -15.76 13.48 13.53
C ASP A 4 -16.91 13.23 12.53
N ALA A 5 -17.32 14.25 11.77
CA ALA A 5 -18.34 14.09 10.74
C ALA A 5 -17.81 13.39 9.48
N GLN A 6 -16.49 13.43 9.25
CA GLN A 6 -15.84 12.74 8.14
C GLN A 6 -15.62 11.24 8.41
N ASP A 7 -15.55 10.83 9.67
CA ASP A 7 -15.34 9.41 10.04
C ASP A 7 -16.61 8.55 9.91
N LYS A 8 -17.79 9.14 9.95
CA LYS A 8 -19.07 8.40 9.86
C LYS A 8 -19.35 7.75 8.50
N ASN A 9 -18.63 8.13 7.45
CA ASN A 9 -18.85 7.64 6.07
C ASN A 9 -17.77 6.68 5.58
N ILE A 10 -16.92 6.15 6.48
CA ILE A 10 -15.91 5.16 6.13
C ILE A 10 -16.58 3.79 6.00
N ILE A 11 -16.56 3.22 4.80
CA ILE A 11 -17.13 1.90 4.51
C ILE A 11 -16.08 0.82 4.65
N TYR A 12 -14.85 1.10 4.20
CA TYR A 12 -13.75 0.15 4.25
C TYR A 12 -12.41 0.85 4.43
N PHE A 13 -11.58 0.26 5.30
CA PHE A 13 -10.23 0.73 5.58
C PHE A 13 -9.25 -0.40 5.37
N ALA A 14 -8.28 -0.21 4.49
CA ALA A 14 -7.20 -1.16 4.24
C ALA A 14 -5.84 -0.55 4.54
N ARG A 15 -4.95 -1.38 5.07
CA ARG A 15 -3.54 -1.04 5.31
C ARG A 15 -2.65 -1.84 4.37
N MET A 16 -1.40 -1.42 4.28
CA MET A 16 -0.38 -2.20 3.60
C MET A 16 -0.14 -3.53 4.33
N HIS A 17 0.24 -4.54 3.57
CA HIS A 17 0.55 -5.87 4.10
C HIS A 17 1.98 -5.89 4.65
N TRP A 18 2.20 -6.61 5.74
CA TRP A 18 3.52 -6.73 6.40
C TRP A 18 4.61 -7.32 5.50
N ILE A 19 4.26 -7.97 4.41
CA ILE A 19 5.18 -8.56 3.43
C ILE A 19 6.18 -7.54 2.84
N ILE A 20 5.87 -6.24 2.93
CA ILE A 20 6.77 -5.18 2.49
C ILE A 20 8.12 -5.22 3.23
N PHE A 21 8.16 -5.79 4.46
CA PHE A 21 9.37 -5.96 5.25
C PHE A 21 10.22 -7.16 4.82
N PHE A 22 9.69 -8.05 3.99
CA PHE A 22 10.39 -9.29 3.62
C PHE A 22 11.78 -9.02 3.02
N TRP A 23 11.88 -8.14 2.03
CA TRP A 23 13.14 -7.85 1.35
C TRP A 23 14.18 -7.16 2.24
N PRO A 24 13.86 -6.08 2.97
CA PRO A 24 14.84 -5.44 3.85
C PRO A 24 15.28 -6.33 5.01
N VAL A 25 14.40 -7.18 5.54
CA VAL A 25 14.77 -8.15 6.58
C VAL A 25 15.64 -9.28 6.01
N ALA A 26 15.31 -9.78 4.83
CA ALA A 26 16.15 -10.79 4.14
C ALA A 26 17.55 -10.25 3.87
N LEU A 27 17.69 -9.00 3.45
CA LEU A 27 18.98 -8.35 3.26
C LEU A 27 19.75 -8.21 4.59
N LEU A 28 19.07 -7.87 5.67
CA LEU A 28 19.67 -7.78 7.00
C LEU A 28 20.22 -9.14 7.45
N LEU A 29 19.44 -10.20 7.32
CA LEU A 29 19.88 -11.56 7.68
C LEU A 29 21.05 -12.02 6.82
N PHE A 30 21.02 -11.71 5.52
CA PHE A 30 22.13 -11.99 4.61
C PHE A 30 23.40 -11.26 5.02
N SER A 31 23.33 -9.96 5.34
CA SER A 31 24.49 -9.18 5.77
C SER A 31 25.08 -9.66 7.10
N LEU A 32 24.25 -10.06 8.05
CA LEU A 32 24.71 -10.66 9.32
C LEU A 32 25.39 -12.01 9.07
N GLY A 33 24.87 -12.80 8.13
CA GLY A 33 25.50 -14.04 7.69
C GLY A 33 26.90 -13.80 7.10
N LEU A 34 27.08 -12.77 6.25
CA LEU A 34 28.39 -12.38 5.74
C LEU A 34 29.36 -12.03 6.86
N LEU A 35 28.95 -11.26 7.83
CA LEU A 35 29.79 -10.90 8.99
C LEU A 35 30.20 -12.12 9.84
N ALA A 36 29.28 -13.07 9.99
CA ALA A 36 29.54 -14.26 10.82
C ALA A 36 30.48 -15.27 10.15
N TYR A 37 30.34 -15.47 8.84
CA TYR A 37 31.04 -16.56 8.13
C TYR A 37 32.22 -16.10 7.29
N LEU A 38 32.31 -14.82 6.92
CA LEU A 38 33.32 -14.28 6.02
C LEU A 38 34.01 -13.02 6.60
N PRO A 39 34.85 -13.18 7.65
CA PRO A 39 35.49 -12.03 8.29
C PRO A 39 36.47 -11.28 7.36
N GLN A 40 36.88 -11.90 6.25
CA GLN A 40 37.77 -11.25 5.25
C GLN A 40 37.11 -10.08 4.50
N ILE A 41 35.76 -10.02 4.49
CA ILE A 41 34.96 -9.00 3.82
C ILE A 41 34.03 -8.25 4.79
N GLU A 42 34.43 -8.11 6.05
CA GLU A 42 33.61 -7.48 7.10
C GLU A 42 33.12 -6.07 6.73
N ILE A 43 33.96 -5.27 6.03
CA ILE A 43 33.59 -3.92 5.61
C ILE A 43 32.32 -3.95 4.73
N ILE A 44 32.26 -4.91 3.80
CA ILE A 44 31.09 -5.09 2.92
C ILE A 44 29.86 -5.48 3.76
N GLY A 45 30.04 -6.37 4.73
CA GLY A 45 29.00 -6.78 5.67
C GLY A 45 28.44 -5.60 6.45
N TYR A 46 29.28 -4.70 6.98
CA TYR A 46 28.84 -3.50 7.69
C TYR A 46 28.08 -2.53 6.79
N ILE A 47 28.53 -2.34 5.54
CA ILE A 47 27.84 -1.48 4.57
C ILE A 47 26.42 -2.01 4.29
N PHE A 48 26.27 -3.31 4.00
CA PHE A 48 24.96 -3.92 3.77
C PHE A 48 24.07 -3.89 5.02
N THR A 49 24.63 -4.06 6.21
CA THR A 49 23.90 -3.95 7.48
C THR A 49 23.37 -2.53 7.66
N GLY A 50 24.21 -1.50 7.49
CA GLY A 50 23.78 -0.10 7.58
C GLY A 50 22.70 0.24 6.56
N PHE A 51 22.87 -0.20 5.31
CA PHE A 51 21.89 0.01 4.26
C PHE A 51 20.55 -0.66 4.57
N SER A 52 20.57 -1.92 5.05
CA SER A 52 19.34 -2.64 5.38
C SER A 52 18.58 -2.02 6.56
N LEU A 53 19.29 -1.50 7.57
CA LEU A 53 18.66 -0.79 8.69
C LEU A 53 17.95 0.49 8.23
N ILE A 54 18.59 1.28 7.37
CA ILE A 54 17.97 2.47 6.77
C ILE A 54 16.73 2.06 5.95
N TRP A 55 16.83 1.00 5.16
CA TRP A 55 15.72 0.51 4.35
C TRP A 55 14.55 0.02 5.23
N ILE A 56 14.82 -0.71 6.32
CA ILE A 56 13.81 -1.13 7.30
C ILE A 56 13.10 0.10 7.88
N MET A 57 13.86 1.12 8.30
CA MET A 57 13.30 2.34 8.85
C MET A 57 12.39 3.07 7.84
N MET A 58 12.83 3.23 6.59
CA MET A 58 12.03 3.81 5.51
C MET A 58 10.75 3.01 5.24
N THR A 59 10.87 1.67 5.22
CA THR A 59 9.73 0.78 5.04
C THR A 59 8.74 0.88 6.19
N TRP A 60 9.24 0.99 7.43
CA TRP A 60 8.40 1.20 8.62
C TRP A 60 7.58 2.48 8.52
N VAL A 61 8.23 3.58 8.17
CA VAL A 61 7.54 4.86 7.98
C VAL A 61 6.49 4.75 6.86
N THR A 62 6.84 4.14 5.73
CA THR A 62 5.90 3.90 4.62
C THR A 62 4.70 3.08 5.08
N TYR A 63 4.93 1.98 5.81
CA TYR A 63 3.89 1.10 6.31
C TYR A 63 2.92 1.83 7.25
N TYR A 64 3.45 2.66 8.14
CA TYR A 64 2.65 3.38 9.13
C TYR A 64 1.82 4.51 8.53
N PHE A 65 2.39 5.25 7.57
CA PHE A 65 1.74 6.42 6.98
C PHE A 65 0.89 6.14 5.73
N SER A 66 0.98 4.94 5.17
CA SER A 66 0.18 4.57 4.00
C SER A 66 -1.13 3.93 4.42
N SER A 67 -2.24 4.48 3.95
CA SER A 67 -3.58 3.94 4.20
C SER A 67 -4.48 4.12 2.98
N PHE A 68 -5.41 3.20 2.83
CA PHE A 68 -6.42 3.19 1.79
C PHE A 68 -7.80 3.20 2.44
N THR A 69 -8.56 4.25 2.19
CA THR A 69 -9.87 4.44 2.81
C THR A 69 -10.94 4.59 1.73
N ILE A 70 -11.99 3.79 1.81
CA ILE A 70 -13.16 3.89 0.93
C ILE A 70 -14.26 4.58 1.73
N LYS A 71 -14.73 5.73 1.22
CA LYS A 71 -15.90 6.44 1.71
C LYS A 71 -17.06 6.28 0.73
N THR A 72 -18.25 6.62 1.16
CA THR A 72 -19.49 6.52 0.36
C THR A 72 -19.40 7.20 -1.01
N ASN A 73 -18.67 8.32 -1.12
CA ASN A 73 -18.62 9.13 -2.34
C ASN A 73 -17.24 9.23 -2.98
N GLN A 74 -16.20 8.78 -2.29
CA GLN A 74 -14.82 8.94 -2.75
C GLN A 74 -13.89 7.87 -2.19
N VAL A 75 -12.81 7.62 -2.90
CA VAL A 75 -11.70 6.79 -2.45
C VAL A 75 -10.54 7.70 -2.07
N ILE A 76 -10.05 7.56 -0.84
CA ILE A 76 -8.93 8.34 -0.31
C ILE A 76 -7.69 7.46 -0.28
N LEU A 77 -6.69 7.87 -1.04
CA LEU A 77 -5.37 7.27 -1.05
C LEU A 77 -4.41 8.16 -0.27
N ARG A 78 -3.89 7.65 0.84
CA ARG A 78 -2.81 8.30 1.58
C ARG A 78 -1.54 7.51 1.33
N THR A 79 -0.60 8.11 0.64
CA THR A 79 0.73 7.53 0.38
C THR A 79 1.80 8.59 0.60
N GLY A 80 2.98 8.15 1.00
CA GLY A 80 4.16 9.00 1.09
C GLY A 80 4.73 9.13 2.49
N VAL A 81 6.06 9.12 2.54
CA VAL A 81 6.88 9.19 3.75
C VAL A 81 7.29 10.63 4.03
N ILE A 82 7.83 11.32 3.02
CA ILE A 82 8.37 12.68 3.13
C ILE A 82 7.34 13.70 2.65
N VAL A 83 6.62 13.39 1.58
CA VAL A 83 5.53 14.21 1.05
C VAL A 83 4.23 13.44 1.20
N ARG A 84 3.39 13.85 2.11
CA ARG A 84 2.04 13.28 2.28
C ARG A 84 1.20 13.65 1.08
N GLN A 85 1.00 12.70 0.19
CA GLN A 85 0.04 12.84 -0.89
C GLN A 85 -1.27 12.20 -0.45
N THR A 86 -2.26 13.02 -0.16
CA THR A 86 -3.64 12.58 -0.01
C THR A 86 -4.34 12.84 -1.33
N ILE A 87 -4.83 11.79 -1.96
CA ILE A 87 -5.52 11.89 -3.24
C ILE A 87 -6.93 11.39 -3.02
N ASP A 88 -7.87 12.29 -3.21
CA ASP A 88 -9.30 12.01 -3.13
C ASP A 88 -9.81 11.79 -4.56
N ILE A 89 -10.25 10.58 -4.87
CA ILE A 89 -10.84 10.24 -6.16
C ILE A 89 -12.34 10.03 -5.95
N PRO A 90 -13.18 10.93 -6.47
CA PRO A 90 -14.63 10.71 -6.47
C PRO A 90 -14.98 9.43 -7.22
N LEU A 91 -15.90 8.62 -6.70
CA LEU A 91 -16.33 7.36 -7.33
C LEU A 91 -16.86 7.59 -8.75
N SER A 92 -17.51 8.74 -9.00
CA SER A 92 -18.01 9.14 -10.33
C SER A 92 -16.90 9.40 -11.36
N LYS A 93 -15.65 9.55 -10.92
CA LYS A 93 -14.48 9.77 -11.78
C LYS A 93 -13.60 8.53 -11.92
N ILE A 94 -13.99 7.39 -11.38
CA ILE A 94 -13.28 6.12 -11.54
C ILE A 94 -13.77 5.45 -12.82
N GLU A 95 -12.87 5.17 -13.76
CA GLU A 95 -13.15 4.45 -14.99
C GLU A 95 -12.85 2.97 -14.90
N ALA A 96 -11.72 2.63 -14.27
CA ALA A 96 -11.29 1.24 -14.16
C ALA A 96 -10.54 0.98 -12.85
N ILE A 97 -10.67 -0.26 -12.36
CA ILE A 97 -9.96 -0.76 -11.20
C ILE A 97 -9.28 -2.07 -11.60
N ASP A 98 -7.96 -2.04 -11.72
CA ASP A 98 -7.15 -3.22 -12.00
C ASP A 98 -6.53 -3.75 -10.73
N ILE A 99 -6.57 -5.06 -10.56
CA ILE A 99 -5.89 -5.76 -9.46
C ILE A 99 -4.85 -6.70 -10.05
N ARG A 100 -3.64 -6.62 -9.52
CA ARG A 100 -2.58 -7.55 -9.84
C ARG A 100 -2.10 -8.24 -8.57
N GLN A 101 -2.18 -9.55 -8.56
CA GLN A 101 -1.67 -10.40 -7.49
C GLN A 101 -0.70 -11.41 -8.08
N SER A 102 0.46 -11.56 -7.45
CA SER A 102 1.35 -12.68 -7.71
C SER A 102 0.78 -13.97 -7.10
N VAL A 103 1.35 -15.13 -7.43
CA VAL A 103 0.96 -16.40 -6.81
C VAL A 103 1.06 -16.34 -5.28
N LEU A 104 2.17 -15.82 -4.77
CA LEU A 104 2.35 -15.57 -3.33
C LEU A 104 1.37 -14.53 -2.79
N GLY A 105 1.07 -13.48 -3.57
CA GLY A 105 0.08 -12.47 -3.22
C GLY A 105 -1.33 -13.02 -3.10
N SER A 106 -1.67 -14.01 -3.92
CA SER A 106 -2.96 -14.70 -3.85
C SER A 106 -3.09 -15.55 -2.58
N ILE A 107 -2.02 -16.28 -2.21
CA ILE A 107 -2.00 -17.13 -0.99
C ILE A 107 -2.02 -16.24 0.27
N LEU A 108 -1.20 -15.21 0.32
CA LEU A 108 -1.05 -14.31 1.47
C LEU A 108 -2.05 -13.14 1.47
N ARG A 109 -2.95 -13.08 0.47
CA ARG A 109 -4.02 -12.07 0.32
C ARG A 109 -3.52 -10.63 0.24
N TYR A 110 -2.38 -10.40 -0.42
CA TYR A 110 -1.92 -9.07 -0.74
C TYR A 110 -1.80 -8.85 -2.25
N GLY A 111 -1.79 -7.61 -2.69
CA GLY A 111 -1.63 -7.30 -4.11
C GLY A 111 -1.51 -5.82 -4.40
N MET A 112 -1.45 -5.53 -5.68
CA MET A 112 -1.42 -4.18 -6.23
C MET A 112 -2.83 -3.80 -6.67
N VAL A 113 -3.28 -2.62 -6.29
CA VAL A 113 -4.51 -2.00 -6.80
C VAL A 113 -4.14 -0.81 -7.63
N CYS A 114 -4.63 -0.77 -8.85
CA CYS A 114 -4.48 0.34 -9.77
C CYS A 114 -5.85 0.93 -10.05
N ILE A 115 -6.04 2.21 -9.73
CA ILE A 115 -7.25 2.96 -10.00
C ILE A 115 -6.96 3.92 -11.14
N THR A 116 -7.75 3.83 -12.19
CA THR A 116 -7.70 4.75 -13.33
C THR A 116 -8.92 5.68 -13.26
N GLY A 117 -8.65 6.97 -13.19
CA GLY A 117 -9.69 8.01 -13.20
C GLY A 117 -9.88 8.64 -14.57
N THR A 118 -10.98 9.38 -14.71
CA THR A 118 -11.30 10.17 -15.91
C THR A 118 -10.16 11.12 -16.22
N GLY A 119 -9.73 11.15 -17.49
CA GLY A 119 -8.58 11.94 -17.93
C GLY A 119 -7.24 11.22 -17.84
N GLY A 120 -7.24 9.87 -17.71
CA GLY A 120 -6.01 9.06 -17.75
C GLY A 120 -5.17 9.09 -16.47
N THR A 121 -5.67 9.68 -15.40
CA THR A 121 -4.96 9.71 -14.11
C THR A 121 -4.91 8.31 -13.52
N ARG A 122 -3.72 7.72 -13.49
CA ARG A 122 -3.50 6.37 -12.95
C ARG A 122 -2.83 6.43 -11.58
N ARG A 123 -3.41 5.75 -10.60
CA ARG A 123 -2.87 5.63 -9.24
C ARG A 123 -2.70 4.17 -8.85
N VAL A 124 -1.53 3.86 -8.31
CA VAL A 124 -1.13 2.49 -7.97
C VAL A 124 -0.77 2.43 -6.50
N ILE A 125 -1.32 1.42 -5.82
CA ILE A 125 -0.94 1.07 -4.45
C ILE A 125 -0.44 -0.37 -4.46
N ASN A 126 0.79 -0.54 -3.99
CA ASN A 126 1.43 -1.85 -3.86
C ASN A 126 1.19 -2.41 -2.46
N TYR A 127 1.24 -3.74 -2.35
CA TYR A 127 1.15 -4.46 -1.07
C TYR A 127 -0.10 -4.14 -0.25
N LEU A 128 -1.23 -3.86 -0.90
CA LEU A 128 -2.50 -3.65 -0.21
C LEU A 128 -3.03 -4.99 0.32
N ASN A 129 -3.52 -4.98 1.55
CA ASN A 129 -4.16 -6.15 2.14
C ASN A 129 -5.57 -6.34 1.53
N ASN A 130 -5.93 -7.57 1.18
CA ASN A 130 -7.23 -7.97 0.61
C ASN A 130 -7.71 -7.10 -0.58
N PRO A 131 -6.94 -6.98 -1.68
CA PRO A 131 -7.26 -6.08 -2.79
C PRO A 131 -8.57 -6.45 -3.51
N LEU A 132 -8.92 -7.72 -3.57
CA LEU A 132 -10.18 -8.19 -4.17
C LEU A 132 -11.41 -7.71 -3.39
N THR A 133 -11.30 -7.66 -2.06
CA THR A 133 -12.36 -7.12 -1.20
C THR A 133 -12.52 -5.62 -1.43
N CYS A 134 -11.42 -4.88 -1.54
CA CYS A 134 -11.45 -3.45 -1.89
C CYS A 134 -12.19 -3.20 -3.21
N ARG A 135 -11.87 -3.98 -4.25
CA ARG A 135 -12.52 -3.88 -5.55
C ARG A 135 -14.03 -4.08 -5.46
N ARG A 136 -14.47 -5.15 -4.78
CA ARG A 136 -15.92 -5.44 -4.61
C ARG A 136 -16.66 -4.30 -3.94
N TYR A 137 -16.08 -3.69 -2.89
CA TYR A 137 -16.70 -2.54 -2.23
C TYR A 137 -16.82 -1.34 -3.17
N ILE A 138 -15.79 -1.02 -3.93
CA ILE A 138 -15.82 0.11 -4.86
C ILE A 138 -16.84 -0.15 -5.98
N GLU A 139 -16.84 -1.34 -6.59
CA GLU A 139 -17.80 -1.71 -7.64
C GLU A 139 -19.25 -1.65 -7.14
N HIS A 140 -19.50 -2.14 -5.91
CA HIS A 140 -20.83 -2.08 -5.30
C HIS A 140 -21.30 -0.63 -5.09
N LEU A 141 -20.41 0.24 -4.62
CA LEU A 141 -20.73 1.66 -4.43
C LEU A 141 -20.94 2.40 -5.75
N MET A 142 -20.17 2.09 -6.78
CA MET A 142 -20.35 2.63 -8.13
C MET A 142 -21.71 2.22 -8.70
N ALA A 143 -22.11 0.94 -8.51
CA ALA A 143 -23.42 0.46 -8.94
C ALA A 143 -24.57 1.17 -8.22
N GLN A 144 -24.47 1.38 -6.91
CA GLN A 144 -25.47 2.14 -6.15
C GLN A 144 -25.61 3.59 -6.63
N GLN A 145 -24.50 4.27 -6.92
CA GLN A 145 -24.54 5.64 -7.45
C GLN A 145 -25.16 5.72 -8.85
N SER A 146 -24.99 4.70 -9.68
CA SER A 146 -25.59 4.66 -11.02
C SER A 146 -27.11 4.48 -10.99
N GLN A 147 -27.64 3.84 -9.94
CA GLN A 147 -29.10 3.65 -9.76
C GLN A 147 -29.81 4.87 -9.21
N LEU A 148 -29.09 5.80 -8.58
CA LEU A 148 -29.65 7.03 -8.00
C LEU A 148 -29.66 8.22 -8.99
N ARG A 149 -29.18 8.00 -10.22
CA ARG A 149 -29.10 8.98 -11.31
C ARG A 149 -30.17 8.76 -12.34
#